data_7ebb8036ba28723664529de374484194
#
_entry.id   7ebb8036ba28723664529de374484194
#
_cell.length_a   1.000
_cell.length_b   1.000
_cell.length_c   1.000
_cell.angle_alpha   90.00
_cell.angle_beta   90.00
_cell.angle_gamma   90.00
#
_symmetry.space_group_name_H-M   'P 1'
#
loop_
_entity.id
_entity.type
_entity.pdbx_description
1 polymer ?
#
loop_
_entity_poly.entity_id
_entity_poly.type
_entity_poly.pdbx_seq_one_letter_code
_entity_poly.pdbx_strand_id
1 'polypeptide(L)'
;MPRFFCPAPLRTGDLLDLPAGAARHVQVLRLQPGDSITLFNHGPGWEGVSPCGEFEARVTLMGRSQVQVEIGAHQAVEREAQRAVHLAVGMPANERMDWLVEKAAELGVASIQPLMTERSVLRLAAERATKKVDHWQSVAISACEQCGGNRVPVKIGRAHV
;
A
#
# COMPACT_ATOMS: atom_id res chain seq x y z
N MET A 1 4.89 -16.00 4.33
CA MET A 1 6.00 -15.03 4.23
C MET A 1 5.40 -13.62 4.31
N PRO A 2 5.87 -12.75 5.21
CA PRO A 2 5.34 -11.39 5.35
C PRO A 2 5.55 -10.58 4.06
N ARG A 3 4.58 -9.70 3.74
CA ARG A 3 4.58 -8.91 2.52
C ARG A 3 4.56 -7.43 2.88
N PHE A 4 5.30 -6.61 2.13
CA PHE A 4 5.38 -5.17 2.39
C PHE A 4 5.37 -4.37 1.09
N PHE A 5 4.59 -3.30 1.11
CA PHE A 5 4.64 -2.28 0.07
C PHE A 5 5.94 -1.47 0.23
N CYS A 6 6.72 -1.43 -0.83
CA CYS A 6 8.01 -0.77 -0.85
C CYS A 6 8.05 0.22 -2.03
N PRO A 7 7.69 1.50 -1.83
CA PRO A 7 7.72 2.51 -2.89
C PRO A 7 9.17 2.90 -3.23
N ALA A 8 9.89 1.99 -3.86
CA ALA A 8 11.27 2.14 -4.31
C ALA A 8 11.52 1.27 -5.55
N PRO A 9 12.53 1.58 -6.37
CA PRO A 9 12.95 0.67 -7.43
C PRO A 9 13.39 -0.67 -6.83
N LEU A 10 12.91 -1.78 -7.39
CA LEU A 10 13.28 -3.12 -6.97
C LEU A 10 14.00 -3.82 -8.13
N ARG A 11 15.21 -4.29 -7.87
CA ARG A 11 16.02 -5.05 -8.85
C ARG A 11 16.71 -6.20 -8.14
N THR A 12 16.62 -7.38 -8.71
CA THR A 12 17.30 -8.57 -8.21
C THR A 12 18.79 -8.33 -8.04
N GLY A 13 19.31 -8.66 -6.89
CA GLY A 13 20.73 -8.48 -6.51
C GLY A 13 21.04 -7.17 -5.82
N ASP A 14 20.12 -6.20 -5.79
CA ASP A 14 20.38 -4.93 -5.11
C ASP A 14 20.26 -5.08 -3.58
N LEU A 15 21.11 -4.32 -2.87
CA LEU A 15 20.92 -4.05 -1.44
C LEU A 15 20.11 -2.77 -1.31
N LEU A 16 19.00 -2.85 -0.59
CA LEU A 16 18.07 -1.75 -0.43
C LEU A 16 17.84 -1.43 1.05
N ASP A 17 17.99 -0.17 1.40
CA ASP A 17 17.47 0.34 2.67
C ASP A 17 15.96 0.56 2.54
N LEU A 18 15.18 -0.16 3.33
CA LEU A 18 13.73 -0.10 3.24
C LEU A 18 13.21 1.31 3.58
N PRO A 19 12.25 1.83 2.81
CA PRO A 19 11.53 3.04 3.17
C PRO A 19 10.91 2.94 4.58
N ALA A 20 10.80 4.07 5.27
CA ALA A 20 10.43 4.13 6.68
C ALA A 20 9.14 3.34 7.04
N GLY A 21 8.14 3.33 6.16
CA GLY A 21 6.91 2.57 6.35
C GLY A 21 7.16 1.06 6.38
N ALA A 22 7.82 0.52 5.37
CA ALA A 22 8.17 -0.89 5.29
C ALA A 22 9.15 -1.31 6.41
N ALA A 23 10.17 -0.49 6.67
CA ALA A 23 11.13 -0.74 7.75
C ALA A 23 10.43 -0.87 9.11
N ARG A 24 9.49 0.02 9.39
CA ARG A 24 8.71 -0.02 10.65
C ARG A 24 7.88 -1.31 10.78
N HIS A 25 7.23 -1.75 9.70
CA HIS A 25 6.47 -3.01 9.73
C HIS A 25 7.37 -4.22 9.97
N VAL A 26 8.52 -4.29 9.32
CA VAL A 26 9.53 -5.34 9.53
C VAL A 26 9.99 -5.36 10.99
N GLN A 27 10.25 -4.20 11.59
CA GLN A 27 10.64 -4.07 13.00
C GLN A 27 9.53 -4.50 13.96
N VAL A 28 8.27 -4.13 13.69
CA VAL A 28 7.11 -4.54 14.51
C VAL A 28 6.96 -6.06 14.53
N LEU A 29 7.19 -6.71 13.41
CA LEU A 29 7.18 -8.18 13.31
C LEU A 29 8.42 -8.84 13.91
N ARG A 30 9.40 -8.05 14.39
CA ARG A 30 10.65 -8.53 15.02
C ARG A 30 11.43 -9.51 14.14
N LEU A 31 11.40 -9.29 12.81
CA LEU A 31 12.17 -10.10 11.88
C LEU A 31 13.67 -9.93 12.15
N GLN A 32 14.43 -10.96 11.81
CA GLN A 32 15.87 -11.01 12.05
C GLN A 32 16.65 -11.06 10.73
N PRO A 33 17.94 -10.68 10.72
CA PRO A 33 18.80 -10.94 9.57
C PRO A 33 18.75 -12.43 9.18
N GLY A 34 18.54 -12.69 7.88
CA GLY A 34 18.31 -14.01 7.33
C GLY A 34 16.83 -14.35 7.04
N ASP A 35 15.89 -13.64 7.66
CA ASP A 35 14.46 -13.84 7.39
C ASP A 35 14.09 -13.39 5.98
N SER A 36 13.18 -14.14 5.35
CA SER A 36 12.66 -13.83 4.03
C SER A 36 11.35 -13.09 4.09
N ILE A 37 11.20 -12.12 3.20
CA ILE A 37 10.01 -11.29 3.03
C ILE A 37 9.65 -11.18 1.55
N THR A 38 8.45 -10.71 1.26
CA THR A 38 8.02 -10.34 -0.09
C THR A 38 7.89 -8.82 -0.18
N LEU A 39 8.39 -8.23 -1.26
CA LEU A 39 8.23 -6.80 -1.55
C LEU A 39 7.45 -6.61 -2.84
N PHE A 40 6.62 -5.58 -2.89
CA PHE A 40 5.95 -5.12 -4.10
C PHE A 40 5.90 -3.59 -4.11
N ASN A 41 5.93 -2.98 -5.29
CA ASN A 41 6.08 -1.52 -5.41
C ASN A 41 5.08 -0.83 -6.33
N HIS A 42 4.09 -1.53 -6.86
CA HIS A 42 3.06 -0.90 -7.69
C HIS A 42 2.02 -0.19 -6.80
N GLY A 43 1.97 1.13 -6.89
CA GLY A 43 1.08 1.95 -6.07
C GLY A 43 1.29 3.45 -6.31
N PRO A 44 0.80 4.32 -5.40
CA PRO A 44 0.88 5.77 -5.55
C PRO A 44 2.31 6.26 -5.80
N GLY A 45 2.51 6.99 -6.90
CA GLY A 45 3.82 7.46 -7.35
C GLY A 45 4.68 6.41 -8.05
N TRP A 46 4.20 5.17 -8.14
CA TRP A 46 4.88 4.02 -8.76
C TRP A 46 3.97 3.30 -9.75
N GLU A 47 3.02 4.02 -10.32
CA GLU A 47 2.12 3.51 -11.35
C GLU A 47 2.93 3.16 -12.61
N GLY A 48 2.63 2.00 -13.18
CA GLY A 48 3.32 1.54 -14.39
C GLY A 48 4.79 1.17 -14.19
N VAL A 49 5.25 1.00 -12.94
CA VAL A 49 6.59 0.50 -12.66
C VAL A 49 6.78 -0.90 -13.29
N SER A 50 7.94 -1.13 -13.86
CA SER A 50 8.29 -2.40 -14.48
C SER A 50 9.61 -2.93 -13.88
N PRO A 51 9.68 -4.24 -13.63
CA PRO A 51 8.63 -5.25 -13.80
C PRO A 51 7.55 -5.18 -12.72
N CYS A 52 6.28 -5.43 -13.11
CA CYS A 52 5.19 -5.62 -12.17
C CYS A 52 5.29 -6.98 -11.47
N GLY A 53 4.61 -7.14 -10.33
CA GLY A 53 4.62 -8.38 -9.57
C GLY A 53 5.23 -8.20 -8.19
N GLU A 54 5.91 -9.22 -7.73
CA GLU A 54 6.51 -9.25 -6.40
C GLU A 54 7.96 -9.75 -6.44
N PHE A 55 8.72 -9.35 -5.45
CA PHE A 55 10.11 -9.74 -5.28
C PHE A 55 10.30 -10.47 -3.95
N GLU A 56 11.03 -11.56 -3.96
CA GLU A 56 11.58 -12.09 -2.73
C GLU A 56 12.66 -11.14 -2.22
N ALA A 57 12.81 -11.04 -0.91
CA ALA A 57 13.88 -10.28 -0.31
C ALA A 57 14.31 -10.95 1.00
N ARG A 58 15.57 -10.77 1.36
CA ARG A 58 16.12 -11.28 2.61
C ARG A 58 16.61 -10.13 3.46
N VAL A 59 16.24 -10.10 4.72
CA VAL A 59 16.75 -9.11 5.67
C VAL A 59 18.25 -9.35 5.89
N THR A 60 19.07 -8.33 5.65
CA THR A 60 20.52 -8.39 5.85
C THR A 60 20.95 -7.61 7.08
N LEU A 61 20.23 -6.54 7.44
CA LEU A 61 20.51 -5.73 8.60
C LEU A 61 19.22 -5.27 9.27
N MET A 62 19.18 -5.42 10.59
CA MET A 62 18.08 -4.94 11.45
C MET A 62 18.64 -3.92 12.46
N GLY A 63 18.50 -2.64 12.14
CA GLY A 63 18.87 -1.54 13.02
C GLY A 63 17.66 -0.82 13.62
N ARG A 64 17.92 0.10 14.55
CA ARG A 64 16.86 0.94 15.16
C ARG A 64 16.19 1.89 14.16
N SER A 65 16.96 2.46 13.25
CA SER A 65 16.51 3.45 12.26
C SER A 65 16.62 2.97 10.82
N GLN A 66 17.22 1.81 10.60
CA GLN A 66 17.53 1.30 9.27
C GLN A 66 17.28 -0.20 9.23
N VAL A 67 16.59 -0.64 8.20
CA VAL A 67 16.43 -2.05 7.85
C VAL A 67 16.92 -2.21 6.41
N GLN A 68 17.89 -3.08 6.20
CA GLN A 68 18.42 -3.37 4.87
C GLN A 68 18.02 -4.76 4.44
N VAL A 69 17.74 -4.90 3.17
CA VAL A 69 17.38 -6.17 2.53
C VAL A 69 18.17 -6.37 1.25
N GLU A 70 18.43 -7.62 0.92
CA GLU A 70 18.88 -8.04 -0.40
C GLU A 70 17.69 -8.47 -1.24
N ILE A 71 17.54 -7.89 -2.42
CA ILE A 71 16.44 -8.20 -3.34
C ILE A 71 16.76 -9.49 -4.08
N GLY A 72 15.89 -10.47 -3.94
CA GLY A 72 16.00 -11.78 -4.57
C GLY A 72 15.23 -11.89 -5.89
N ALA A 73 14.65 -13.07 -6.11
CA ALA A 73 13.95 -13.41 -7.35
C ALA A 73 12.69 -12.56 -7.55
N HIS A 74 12.48 -12.11 -8.78
CA HIS A 74 11.23 -11.48 -9.22
C HIS A 74 10.24 -12.57 -9.64
N GLN A 75 8.98 -12.39 -9.25
CA GLN A 75 7.85 -13.20 -9.64
C GLN A 75 6.80 -12.31 -10.33
N ALA A 76 6.55 -12.55 -11.62
CA ALA A 76 5.57 -11.81 -12.42
C ALA A 76 4.14 -12.29 -12.10
N VAL A 77 3.72 -12.14 -10.85
CA VAL A 77 2.40 -12.57 -10.37
C VAL A 77 1.53 -11.34 -10.15
N GLU A 78 0.41 -11.30 -10.85
CA GLU A 78 -0.64 -10.28 -10.70
C GLU A 78 -1.94 -11.00 -10.35
N ARG A 79 -2.59 -10.55 -9.28
CA ARG A 79 -3.83 -11.16 -8.75
C ARG A 79 -5.04 -10.26 -8.90
N GLU A 80 -4.83 -9.04 -9.38
CA GLU A 80 -5.87 -8.04 -9.58
C GLU A 80 -6.69 -8.32 -10.84
N ALA A 81 -7.92 -7.82 -10.83
CA ALA A 81 -8.80 -7.93 -11.99
C ALA A 81 -8.17 -7.22 -13.20
N GLN A 82 -8.39 -7.79 -14.39
CA GLN A 82 -7.89 -7.20 -15.65
C GLN A 82 -8.52 -5.82 -15.95
N ARG A 83 -9.75 -5.60 -15.47
CA ARG A 83 -10.43 -4.31 -15.62
C ARG A 83 -10.15 -3.42 -14.43
N ALA A 84 -9.70 -2.20 -14.70
CA ALA A 84 -9.58 -1.18 -13.69
C ALA A 84 -10.98 -0.72 -13.22
N VAL A 85 -11.27 -0.88 -11.94
CA VAL A 85 -12.48 -0.37 -11.31
C VAL A 85 -12.13 0.88 -10.53
N HIS A 86 -12.83 1.97 -10.80
CA HIS A 86 -12.69 3.25 -10.10
C HIS A 86 -13.94 3.51 -9.28
N LEU A 87 -13.79 3.70 -7.98
CA LEU A 87 -14.90 3.86 -7.05
C LEU A 87 -15.06 5.34 -6.67
N ALA A 88 -16.20 5.93 -7.03
CA ALA A 88 -16.60 7.26 -6.54
C ALA A 88 -17.74 7.08 -5.54
N VAL A 89 -17.55 7.50 -4.29
CA VAL A 89 -18.50 7.18 -3.21
C VAL A 89 -18.67 8.34 -2.24
N GLY A 90 -19.93 8.64 -1.90
CA GLY A 90 -20.24 9.57 -0.80
C GLY A 90 -19.69 9.03 0.52
N MET A 91 -18.95 9.86 1.26
CA MET A 91 -18.26 9.41 2.47
C MET A 91 -19.23 8.98 3.56
N PRO A 92 -19.23 7.69 3.96
CA PRO A 92 -19.93 7.24 5.15
C PRO A 92 -19.18 7.70 6.42
N ALA A 93 -19.77 7.43 7.59
CA ALA A 93 -19.11 7.70 8.86
C ALA A 93 -17.76 6.98 9.00
N ASN A 94 -16.86 7.54 9.82
CA ASN A 94 -15.43 7.20 9.91
C ASN A 94 -15.07 5.71 9.78
N GLU A 95 -15.60 4.84 10.64
CA GLU A 95 -15.27 3.41 10.65
C GLU A 95 -15.76 2.68 9.40
N ARG A 96 -16.90 3.10 8.86
CA ARG A 96 -17.45 2.52 7.63
C ARG A 96 -16.61 2.90 6.41
N MET A 97 -16.01 4.09 6.41
CA MET A 97 -15.10 4.50 5.34
C MET A 97 -13.80 3.70 5.38
N ASP A 98 -13.24 3.46 6.56
CA ASP A 98 -12.05 2.63 6.75
C ASP A 98 -12.30 1.21 6.25
N TRP A 99 -13.43 0.62 6.64
CA TRP A 99 -13.85 -0.71 6.17
C TRP A 99 -14.09 -0.75 4.65
N LEU A 100 -14.69 0.29 4.08
CA LEU A 100 -14.91 0.40 2.63
C LEU A 100 -13.57 0.42 1.89
N VAL A 101 -12.61 1.22 2.33
CA VAL A 101 -11.27 1.30 1.73
C VAL A 101 -10.55 -0.04 1.82
N GLU A 102 -10.58 -0.69 2.98
CA GLU A 102 -9.99 -2.01 3.19
C GLU A 102 -10.57 -3.03 2.19
N LYS A 103 -11.89 -3.16 2.13
CA LYS A 103 -12.53 -4.16 1.27
C LYS A 103 -12.40 -3.83 -0.22
N ALA A 104 -12.42 -2.55 -0.59
CA ALA A 104 -12.18 -2.14 -1.96
C ALA A 104 -10.74 -2.45 -2.41
N ALA A 105 -9.74 -2.24 -1.53
CA ALA A 105 -8.35 -2.60 -1.80
C ALA A 105 -8.17 -4.12 -1.91
N GLU A 106 -8.77 -4.91 -1.02
CA GLU A 106 -8.76 -6.38 -1.09
C GLU A 106 -9.36 -6.91 -2.41
N LEU A 107 -10.37 -6.23 -2.95
CA LEU A 107 -11.00 -6.56 -4.22
C LEU A 107 -10.26 -6.00 -5.45
N GLY A 108 -9.13 -5.33 -5.26
CA GLY A 108 -8.29 -4.84 -6.33
C GLY A 108 -8.79 -3.57 -7.02
N VAL A 109 -9.47 -2.68 -6.29
CA VAL A 109 -9.90 -1.37 -6.84
C VAL A 109 -8.68 -0.57 -7.32
N ALA A 110 -8.79 0.06 -8.48
CA ALA A 110 -7.71 0.88 -9.04
C ALA A 110 -7.60 2.25 -8.35
N SER A 111 -8.74 2.86 -8.02
CA SER A 111 -8.75 4.13 -7.30
C SER A 111 -10.06 4.32 -6.52
N ILE A 112 -9.99 5.13 -5.47
CA ILE A 112 -11.15 5.52 -4.67
C ILE A 112 -11.23 7.05 -4.65
N GLN A 113 -12.37 7.61 -5.04
CA GLN A 113 -12.66 9.03 -4.98
C GLN A 113 -13.75 9.27 -3.91
N PRO A 114 -13.37 9.68 -2.69
CA PRO A 114 -14.32 10.11 -1.69
C PRO A 114 -15.04 11.39 -2.13
N LEU A 115 -16.35 11.41 -2.00
CA LEU A 115 -17.19 12.54 -2.33
C LEU A 115 -17.81 13.13 -1.06
N MET A 116 -17.73 14.44 -0.89
CA MET A 116 -18.58 15.17 0.05
C MET A 116 -19.89 15.46 -0.67
N THR A 117 -20.96 14.82 -0.22
CA THR A 117 -22.30 15.05 -0.75
C THR A 117 -23.10 15.89 0.24
N GLU A 118 -24.21 16.45 -0.21
CA GLU A 118 -25.10 17.27 0.62
C GLU A 118 -25.53 16.56 1.92
N ARG A 119 -25.67 15.26 1.88
CA ARG A 119 -26.05 14.40 3.01
C ARG A 119 -24.91 13.65 3.66
N SER A 120 -23.65 13.96 3.31
CA SER A 120 -22.50 13.33 3.94
C SER A 120 -22.40 13.74 5.40
N VAL A 121 -22.30 12.76 6.29
CA VAL A 121 -22.10 12.97 7.73
C VAL A 121 -20.68 13.53 7.99
N LEU A 122 -19.70 13.08 7.20
CA LEU A 122 -18.31 13.50 7.36
C LEU A 122 -18.04 14.73 6.49
N ARG A 123 -17.86 15.88 7.12
CA ARG A 123 -17.41 17.12 6.48
C ARG A 123 -15.98 17.40 6.92
N LEU A 124 -15.04 17.43 5.99
CA LEU A 124 -13.63 17.59 6.28
C LEU A 124 -13.15 18.97 5.85
N ALA A 125 -12.63 19.76 6.79
CA ALA A 125 -11.81 20.93 6.47
C ALA A 125 -10.49 20.50 5.82
N ALA A 126 -9.87 21.35 5.00
CA ALA A 126 -8.73 21.02 4.14
C ALA A 126 -7.61 20.21 4.83
N GLU A 127 -7.16 20.64 6.02
CA GLU A 127 -6.11 19.94 6.76
C GLU A 127 -6.54 18.56 7.28
N ARG A 128 -7.79 18.45 7.74
CA ARG A 128 -8.35 17.19 8.20
C ARG A 128 -8.55 16.23 7.03
N ALA A 129 -8.89 16.75 5.85
CA ALA A 129 -9.03 15.96 4.63
C ALA A 129 -7.71 15.28 4.25
N THR A 130 -6.60 16.00 4.28
CA THR A 130 -5.27 15.43 3.99
C THR A 130 -4.92 14.30 4.95
N LYS A 131 -5.06 14.51 6.26
CA LYS A 131 -4.79 13.48 7.27
C LYS A 131 -5.68 12.23 7.10
N LYS A 132 -6.93 12.43 6.69
CA LYS A 132 -7.84 11.31 6.43
C LYS A 132 -7.44 10.53 5.17
N VAL A 133 -7.05 11.21 4.11
CA VAL A 133 -6.54 10.57 2.89
C VAL A 133 -5.29 9.75 3.18
N ASP A 134 -4.35 10.29 3.95
CA ASP A 134 -3.13 9.58 4.37
C ASP A 134 -3.47 8.34 5.21
N HIS A 135 -4.44 8.46 6.12
CA HIS A 135 -4.94 7.33 6.91
C HIS A 135 -5.55 6.25 6.00
N TRP A 136 -6.44 6.60 5.08
CA TRP A 136 -7.05 5.64 4.16
C TRP A 136 -6.01 5.01 3.22
N GLN A 137 -5.00 5.76 2.80
CA GLN A 137 -3.89 5.20 2.03
C GLN A 137 -3.14 4.13 2.83
N SER A 138 -2.91 4.36 4.12
CA SER A 138 -2.30 3.37 5.02
C SER A 138 -3.18 2.14 5.20
N VAL A 139 -4.50 2.30 5.29
CA VAL A 139 -5.46 1.18 5.34
C VAL A 139 -5.39 0.34 4.07
N ALA A 140 -5.37 1.00 2.90
CA ALA A 140 -5.27 0.32 1.61
C ALA A 140 -3.95 -0.46 1.46
N ILE A 141 -2.83 0.12 1.89
CA ILE A 141 -1.52 -0.56 1.89
C ILE A 141 -1.59 -1.82 2.76
N SER A 142 -2.06 -1.69 4.00
CA SER A 142 -2.18 -2.84 4.92
C SER A 142 -3.10 -3.94 4.36
N ALA A 143 -4.18 -3.56 3.69
CA ALA A 143 -5.08 -4.50 3.03
C ALA A 143 -4.37 -5.27 1.91
N CYS A 144 -3.59 -4.59 1.05
CA CYS A 144 -2.81 -5.22 -0.01
C CYS A 144 -1.71 -6.14 0.54
N GLU A 145 -1.03 -5.73 1.61
CA GLU A 145 -0.02 -6.56 2.28
C GLU A 145 -0.63 -7.86 2.81
N GLN A 146 -1.85 -7.80 3.32
CA GLN A 146 -2.55 -8.94 3.92
C GLN A 146 -3.21 -9.84 2.87
N CYS A 147 -3.89 -9.28 1.85
CA CYS A 147 -4.66 -10.06 0.89
C CYS A 147 -3.82 -10.67 -0.25
N GLY A 148 -2.57 -10.24 -0.40
CA GLY A 148 -1.68 -10.69 -1.46
C GLY A 148 -1.76 -9.88 -2.75
N GLY A 149 -2.49 -8.78 -2.79
CA GLY A 149 -2.51 -7.84 -3.91
C GLY A 149 -1.13 -7.20 -4.13
N ASN A 150 -0.77 -6.98 -5.39
CA ASN A 150 0.51 -6.35 -5.77
C ASN A 150 0.35 -4.90 -6.22
N ARG A 151 -0.89 -4.38 -6.24
CA ARG A 151 -1.22 -3.02 -6.63
C ARG A 151 -1.97 -2.32 -5.52
N VAL A 152 -1.33 -1.34 -4.90
CA VAL A 152 -2.02 -0.42 -3.98
C VAL A 152 -2.84 0.57 -4.81
N PRO A 153 -4.11 0.86 -4.45
CA PRO A 153 -4.90 1.86 -5.16
C PRO A 153 -4.17 3.19 -5.34
N VAL A 154 -4.00 3.63 -6.60
CA VAL A 154 -3.12 4.76 -6.96
C VAL A 154 -3.67 6.12 -6.57
N LYS A 155 -4.97 6.25 -6.34
CA LYS A 155 -5.59 7.47 -5.82
C LYS A 155 -6.70 7.12 -4.84
N ILE A 156 -6.44 7.44 -3.58
CA ILE A 156 -7.52 7.82 -2.70
C ILE A 156 -7.55 9.35 -2.80
N GLY A 157 -8.44 9.85 -3.67
CA GLY A 157 -8.48 11.26 -4.04
C GLY A 157 -8.81 12.19 -2.88
N ARG A 158 -8.62 13.50 -3.07
CA ARG A 158 -9.17 14.50 -2.14
C ARG A 158 -10.69 14.45 -2.23
N ALA A 159 -11.36 14.58 -1.09
CA ALA A 159 -12.80 14.77 -1.07
C ALA A 159 -13.15 16.05 -1.85
N HIS A 160 -13.92 15.93 -2.91
CA HIS A 160 -14.46 17.07 -3.65
C HIS A 160 -15.90 17.35 -3.20
N VAL A 161 -16.23 18.62 -3.18
CA VAL A 161 -17.59 19.13 -2.92
C VAL A 161 -18.37 19.08 -4.23
#